data_1b68af73e7168f7dbb5d64df2208ca9e
#
_entry.id   1b68af73e7168f7dbb5d64df2208ca9e
#
_cell.length_a   1.000
_cell.length_b   1.000
_cell.length_c   1.000
_cell.angle_alpha   90.00
_cell.angle_beta   90.00
_cell.angle_gamma   90.00
#
_symmetry.space_group_name_H-M   'P 1'
#
loop_
_entity.id
_entity.type
_entity.pdbx_description
1 polymer ?
#
loop_
_entity_poly.entity_id
_entity_poly.type
_entity_poly.pdbx_seq_one_letter_code
_entity_poly.pdbx_strand_id
1 'polypeptide(L)'
;MKRLILTGLIFISSLVISNNTFAADTDAFAGILKKTDSLACTKPEKLINYYGQGLVIMEDDKRALLANRIKDYQHMIADFRDINCQIQRQILAGYVGSKVGYVLADEIISITSKSNDTDERQHSVCTYNFVKEGSNWKITHEHCSSLPDYGLNSDGDALYYFLNPMY
;
A
#
# COMPACT_ATOMS: atom_id res chain seq x y z
N MET A 1 56.67 -16.21 -49.79
CA MET A 1 56.41 -15.54 -48.51
C MET A 1 54.88 -15.21 -48.46
N LYS A 2 54.08 -16.03 -47.78
CA LYS A 2 52.67 -15.81 -47.64
C LYS A 2 52.38 -15.18 -46.26
N ARG A 3 51.82 -13.95 -46.24
CA ARG A 3 51.44 -13.27 -45.01
C ARG A 3 50.03 -13.74 -44.63
N LEU A 4 49.94 -14.42 -43.48
CA LEU A 4 48.66 -14.76 -42.82
C LEU A 4 48.15 -13.50 -42.09
N ILE A 5 46.98 -13.00 -42.49
CA ILE A 5 46.27 -11.95 -41.77
C ILE A 5 45.31 -12.63 -40.80
N LEU A 6 45.63 -12.54 -39.51
CA LEU A 6 44.83 -13.06 -38.44
C LEU A 6 43.77 -12.00 -38.07
N THR A 7 42.52 -12.19 -38.53
CA THR A 7 41.40 -11.32 -38.18
C THR A 7 40.85 -11.76 -36.83
N GLY A 8 41.18 -11.02 -35.77
CA GLY A 8 40.62 -11.23 -34.45
C GLY A 8 39.16 -10.73 -34.40
N LEU A 9 38.20 -11.66 -34.24
CA LEU A 9 36.82 -11.35 -33.96
C LEU A 9 36.72 -10.97 -32.46
N ILE A 10 36.51 -9.69 -32.17
CA ILE A 10 36.21 -9.22 -30.83
C ILE A 10 34.69 -9.47 -30.61
N PHE A 11 34.38 -10.50 -29.82
CA PHE A 11 33.00 -10.71 -29.30
C PHE A 11 32.78 -9.68 -28.20
N ILE A 12 32.07 -8.61 -28.51
CA ILE A 12 31.52 -7.70 -27.53
C ILE A 12 30.23 -8.38 -27.01
N SER A 13 30.36 -9.11 -25.92
CA SER A 13 29.18 -9.56 -25.16
C SER A 13 28.55 -8.33 -24.48
N SER A 14 27.52 -7.78 -25.13
CA SER A 14 26.63 -6.81 -24.51
C SER A 14 25.95 -7.47 -23.31
N LEU A 15 26.44 -7.19 -22.10
CA LEU A 15 25.70 -7.42 -20.87
C LEU A 15 24.42 -6.56 -20.96
N VAL A 16 23.34 -7.17 -21.38
CA VAL A 16 22.00 -6.59 -21.18
C VAL A 16 21.75 -6.68 -19.69
N ILE A 17 22.07 -5.61 -18.97
CA ILE A 17 21.55 -5.40 -17.61
C ILE A 17 20.06 -5.22 -17.81
N SER A 18 19.32 -6.32 -17.69
CA SER A 18 17.86 -6.23 -17.55
C SER A 18 17.61 -5.47 -16.24
N ASN A 19 17.29 -4.19 -16.37
CA ASN A 19 16.62 -3.45 -15.34
C ASN A 19 15.28 -4.16 -15.12
N ASN A 20 15.28 -5.20 -14.30
CA ASN A 20 14.07 -5.76 -13.75
C ASN A 20 13.46 -4.65 -12.90
N THR A 21 12.63 -3.86 -13.52
CA THR A 21 11.74 -2.96 -12.84
C THR A 21 10.94 -3.79 -11.86
N PHE A 22 11.16 -3.56 -10.56
CA PHE A 22 10.42 -4.19 -9.45
C PHE A 22 8.92 -3.88 -9.46
N ALA A 23 8.41 -3.30 -10.53
CA ALA A 23 6.99 -3.01 -10.75
C ALA A 23 6.21 -4.19 -11.35
N ALA A 24 6.85 -5.33 -11.63
CA ALA A 24 6.18 -6.46 -12.24
C ALA A 24 5.27 -7.15 -11.21
N ASP A 25 3.98 -7.01 -11.44
CA ASP A 25 2.89 -7.86 -10.95
C ASP A 25 2.29 -7.54 -9.57
N THR A 26 2.45 -6.31 -9.04
CA THR A 26 1.70 -5.87 -7.85
C THR A 26 0.22 -5.60 -8.12
N ASP A 27 -0.24 -5.68 -9.37
CA ASP A 27 -1.62 -5.42 -9.78
C ASP A 27 -2.63 -6.30 -9.04
N ALA A 28 -2.26 -7.56 -8.77
CA ALA A 28 -3.10 -8.48 -7.99
C ALA A 28 -3.34 -7.94 -6.57
N PHE A 29 -2.28 -7.43 -5.92
CA PHE A 29 -2.37 -6.85 -4.57
C PHE A 29 -3.08 -5.50 -4.58
N ALA A 30 -2.79 -4.64 -5.54
CA ALA A 30 -3.51 -3.39 -5.76
C ALA A 30 -5.02 -3.64 -5.95
N GLY A 31 -5.38 -4.68 -6.69
CA GLY A 31 -6.77 -5.12 -6.87
C GLY A 31 -7.44 -5.58 -5.58
N ILE A 32 -6.71 -6.29 -4.70
CA ILE A 32 -7.22 -6.69 -3.38
C ILE A 32 -7.41 -5.47 -2.49
N LEU A 33 -6.42 -4.60 -2.40
CA LEU A 33 -6.50 -3.37 -1.59
C LEU A 33 -7.64 -2.47 -2.05
N LYS A 34 -7.81 -2.26 -3.36
CA LYS A 34 -8.95 -1.50 -3.90
C LYS A 34 -10.31 -2.09 -3.50
N LYS A 35 -10.43 -3.42 -3.42
CA LYS A 35 -11.64 -4.09 -2.94
C LYS A 35 -11.85 -3.89 -1.45
N THR A 36 -10.79 -4.00 -0.64
CA THR A 36 -10.89 -3.73 0.80
C THR A 36 -11.28 -2.29 1.08
N ASP A 37 -10.76 -1.32 0.32
CA ASP A 37 -11.10 0.09 0.43
C ASP A 37 -12.58 0.35 0.18
N SER A 38 -13.10 -0.19 -0.92
CA SER A 38 -14.52 -0.10 -1.25
C SER A 38 -15.40 -0.76 -0.19
N LEU A 39 -14.97 -1.89 0.37
CA LEU A 39 -15.72 -2.60 1.42
C LEU A 39 -15.68 -1.86 2.76
N ALA A 40 -14.58 -1.27 3.14
CA ALA A 40 -14.45 -0.47 4.36
C ALA A 40 -15.52 0.63 4.41
N CYS A 41 -15.75 1.31 3.29
CA CYS A 41 -16.71 2.39 3.19
C CYS A 41 -18.17 1.95 2.90
N THR A 42 -18.43 0.66 2.63
CA THR A 42 -19.78 0.21 2.20
C THR A 42 -20.29 -1.03 2.91
N LYS A 43 -19.45 -2.02 3.15
CA LYS A 43 -19.79 -3.33 3.70
C LYS A 43 -18.63 -3.89 4.52
N PRO A 44 -18.25 -3.20 5.63
CA PRO A 44 -17.03 -3.52 6.37
C PRO A 44 -17.00 -4.94 6.93
N GLU A 45 -18.14 -5.55 7.19
CA GLU A 45 -18.23 -6.95 7.63
C GLU A 45 -17.62 -7.95 6.62
N LYS A 46 -17.52 -7.56 5.34
CA LYS A 46 -16.93 -8.40 4.30
C LYS A 46 -15.40 -8.31 4.23
N LEU A 47 -14.79 -7.39 4.96
CA LEU A 47 -13.34 -7.27 5.05
C LEU A 47 -12.68 -8.56 5.52
N ILE A 48 -13.34 -9.30 6.43
CA ILE A 48 -12.84 -10.58 6.96
C ILE A 48 -12.44 -11.57 5.84
N ASN A 49 -13.05 -11.49 4.66
CA ASN A 49 -12.78 -12.38 3.54
C ASN A 49 -11.42 -12.11 2.86
N TYR A 50 -10.79 -10.99 3.14
CA TYR A 50 -9.50 -10.59 2.53
C TYR A 50 -8.32 -10.75 3.49
N TYR A 51 -8.59 -10.96 4.76
CA TYR A 51 -7.58 -11.14 5.78
C TYR A 51 -7.38 -12.62 6.09
N GLY A 52 -6.13 -13.03 6.30
CA GLY A 52 -5.74 -14.42 6.55
C GLY A 52 -5.61 -14.74 8.03
N GLN A 53 -5.30 -16.01 8.30
CA GLN A 53 -5.02 -16.47 9.66
C GLN A 53 -3.75 -15.82 10.21
N GLY A 54 -3.73 -15.58 11.52
CA GLY A 54 -2.58 -14.97 12.18
C GLY A 54 -2.37 -13.49 11.87
N LEU A 55 -3.40 -12.82 11.35
CA LEU A 55 -3.35 -11.40 11.03
C LEU A 55 -2.81 -10.55 12.18
N VAL A 56 -1.86 -9.69 11.85
CA VAL A 56 -1.34 -8.63 12.72
C VAL A 56 -1.61 -7.29 12.05
N ILE A 57 -2.29 -6.41 12.75
CA ILE A 57 -2.51 -5.02 12.33
C ILE A 57 -1.81 -4.12 13.34
N MET A 58 -0.98 -3.22 12.83
CA MET A 58 -0.31 -2.18 13.61
C MET A 58 -0.69 -0.82 13.03
N GLU A 59 -1.12 0.08 13.89
CA GLU A 59 -1.41 1.48 13.59
C GLU A 59 -0.52 2.33 14.48
N ASP A 60 0.47 2.96 13.87
CA ASP A 60 1.59 3.60 14.57
C ASP A 60 2.25 2.58 15.54
N ASP A 61 2.20 2.83 16.84
CA ASP A 61 2.76 1.99 17.90
C ASP A 61 1.74 1.01 18.52
N LYS A 62 0.50 0.96 18.02
CA LYS A 62 -0.60 0.20 18.62
C LYS A 62 -1.03 -0.98 17.76
N ARG A 63 -1.31 -2.09 18.45
CA ARG A 63 -1.94 -3.24 17.80
C ARG A 63 -3.44 -3.02 17.68
N ALA A 64 -3.97 -3.10 16.49
CA ALA A 64 -5.39 -3.06 16.20
C ALA A 64 -5.96 -4.47 15.97
N LEU A 65 -7.26 -4.64 16.24
CA LEU A 65 -8.00 -5.86 15.94
C LEU A 65 -8.94 -5.60 14.76
N LEU A 66 -8.93 -6.47 13.77
CA LEU A 66 -9.82 -6.36 12.59
C LEU A 66 -11.30 -6.26 13.01
N ALA A 67 -11.70 -7.01 14.04
CA ALA A 67 -13.08 -6.94 14.53
C ALA A 67 -13.48 -5.56 15.08
N ASN A 68 -12.55 -4.85 15.73
CA ASN A 68 -12.79 -3.49 16.20
C ASN A 68 -12.85 -2.53 15.00
N ARG A 69 -11.89 -2.60 14.08
CA ARG A 69 -11.89 -1.77 12.87
C ARG A 69 -13.19 -1.95 12.06
N ILE A 70 -13.68 -3.19 11.93
CA ILE A 70 -14.97 -3.44 11.26
C ILE A 70 -16.11 -2.73 11.99
N LYS A 71 -16.15 -2.79 13.33
CA LYS A 71 -17.18 -2.09 14.13
C LYS A 71 -17.07 -0.57 13.96
N ASP A 72 -15.88 -0.02 13.97
CA ASP A 72 -15.64 1.42 13.82
C ASP A 72 -16.18 1.91 12.46
N TYR A 73 -15.87 1.19 11.37
CA TYR A 73 -16.45 1.49 10.06
C TYR A 73 -17.99 1.32 10.02
N GLN A 74 -18.52 0.30 10.69
CA GLN A 74 -20.00 0.12 10.77
C GLN A 74 -20.66 1.27 11.52
N HIS A 75 -20.09 1.71 12.64
CA HIS A 75 -20.59 2.87 13.40
C HIS A 75 -20.53 4.14 12.55
N MET A 76 -19.38 4.38 11.91
CA MET A 76 -19.21 5.52 11.03
C MET A 76 -20.29 5.56 9.93
N ILE A 77 -20.57 4.42 9.26
CA ILE A 77 -21.58 4.35 8.21
C ILE A 77 -23.00 4.53 8.78
N ALA A 78 -23.27 4.04 10.01
CA ALA A 78 -24.57 4.15 10.64
C ALA A 78 -24.87 5.55 11.19
N ASP A 79 -23.86 6.22 11.72
CA ASP A 79 -23.99 7.51 12.41
C ASP A 79 -24.12 8.69 11.43
N PHE A 80 -23.60 8.54 10.22
CA PHE A 80 -23.60 9.61 9.21
C PHE A 80 -24.54 9.29 8.05
N ARG A 81 -25.58 10.09 7.86
CA ARG A 81 -26.58 9.89 6.79
C ARG A 81 -26.04 10.20 5.39
N ASP A 82 -25.06 11.09 5.29
CA ASP A 82 -24.51 11.62 4.03
C ASP A 82 -22.99 11.47 3.98
N ILE A 83 -22.49 10.36 4.52
CA ILE A 83 -21.06 10.10 4.56
C ILE A 83 -20.50 9.93 3.15
N ASN A 84 -19.42 10.65 2.90
CA ASN A 84 -18.52 10.40 1.78
C ASN A 84 -17.19 9.86 2.34
N CYS A 85 -17.00 8.56 2.20
CA CYS A 85 -15.81 7.86 2.65
C CYS A 85 -14.99 7.48 1.40
N GLN A 86 -13.74 7.91 1.35
CA GLN A 86 -12.82 7.61 0.27
C GLN A 86 -11.48 7.15 0.83
N ILE A 87 -10.95 6.07 0.27
CA ILE A 87 -9.59 5.61 0.55
C ILE A 87 -8.84 5.62 -0.78
N GLN A 88 -7.79 6.41 -0.85
CA GLN A 88 -6.92 6.54 -2.01
C GLN A 88 -5.58 5.91 -1.67
N ARG A 89 -5.07 5.05 -2.55
CA ARG A 89 -3.77 4.38 -2.37
C ARG A 89 -2.92 4.52 -3.61
N GLN A 90 -1.64 4.81 -3.38
CA GLN A 90 -0.60 4.74 -4.38
C GLN A 90 0.41 3.68 -3.95
N ILE A 91 0.60 2.64 -4.77
CA ILE A 91 1.63 1.65 -4.53
C ILE A 91 2.99 2.28 -4.83
N LEU A 92 3.85 2.34 -3.83
CA LEU A 92 5.19 2.89 -3.92
C LEU A 92 6.21 1.83 -4.30
N ALA A 93 6.06 0.63 -3.74
CA ALA A 93 6.93 -0.51 -3.98
C ALA A 93 6.19 -1.80 -3.66
N GLY A 94 6.69 -2.94 -4.16
CA GLY A 94 6.15 -4.23 -3.81
C GLY A 94 6.91 -5.38 -4.44
N TYR A 95 6.59 -6.58 -3.96
CA TYR A 95 7.14 -7.83 -4.45
C TYR A 95 6.07 -8.92 -4.38
N VAL A 96 5.96 -9.71 -5.44
CA VAL A 96 5.07 -10.87 -5.53
C VAL A 96 5.91 -12.12 -5.73
N GLY A 97 5.98 -12.96 -4.71
CA GLY A 97 6.56 -14.29 -4.80
C GLY A 97 5.51 -15.36 -5.09
N SER A 98 5.90 -16.63 -5.05
CA SER A 98 4.97 -17.74 -5.31
C SER A 98 3.94 -17.97 -4.19
N LYS A 99 4.29 -17.68 -2.94
CA LYS A 99 3.45 -17.92 -1.75
C LYS A 99 3.31 -16.70 -0.84
N VAL A 100 4.23 -15.76 -0.93
CA VAL A 100 4.25 -14.54 -0.10
C VAL A 100 4.56 -13.34 -0.97
N GLY A 101 4.11 -12.19 -0.54
CA GLY A 101 4.44 -10.93 -1.18
C GLY A 101 4.11 -9.75 -0.27
N TYR A 102 4.49 -8.56 -0.69
CA TYR A 102 4.19 -7.34 0.04
C TYR A 102 4.00 -6.17 -0.90
N VAL A 103 3.35 -5.14 -0.40
CA VAL A 103 3.35 -3.80 -0.99
C VAL A 103 3.58 -2.75 0.10
N LEU A 104 4.27 -1.70 -0.28
CA LEU A 104 4.34 -0.43 0.42
C LEU A 104 3.42 0.54 -0.32
N ALA A 105 2.52 1.19 0.40
CA ALA A 105 1.55 2.09 -0.18
C ALA A 105 1.50 3.41 0.58
N ASP A 106 1.35 4.49 -0.15
CA ASP A 106 0.89 5.77 0.36
C ASP A 106 -0.64 5.76 0.39
N GLU A 107 -1.24 6.13 1.52
CA GLU A 107 -2.66 6.02 1.75
C GLU A 107 -3.24 7.31 2.31
N ILE A 108 -4.33 7.75 1.71
CA ILE A 108 -5.13 8.86 2.19
C ILE A 108 -6.55 8.38 2.42
N ILE A 109 -7.01 8.45 3.68
CA ILE A 109 -8.39 8.23 4.07
C ILE A 109 -9.05 9.59 4.23
N SER A 110 -10.19 9.80 3.58
CA SER A 110 -10.98 11.02 3.69
C SER A 110 -12.42 10.65 4.06
N ILE A 111 -12.92 11.24 5.13
CA ILE A 111 -14.28 11.03 5.64
C ILE A 111 -14.92 12.39 5.77
N THR A 112 -15.93 12.66 4.98
CA THR A 112 -16.68 13.91 5.03
C THR A 112 -18.16 13.66 5.21
N SER A 113 -18.84 14.51 6.02
CA SER A 113 -20.27 14.53 6.19
C SER A 113 -20.75 15.96 6.40
N LYS A 114 -21.67 16.41 5.58
CA LYS A 114 -22.26 17.75 5.69
C LYS A 114 -23.22 17.86 6.87
N SER A 115 -23.95 16.78 7.17
CA SER A 115 -24.94 16.78 8.25
C SER A 115 -24.29 16.89 9.63
N ASN A 116 -23.03 16.47 9.77
CA ASN A 116 -22.31 16.44 11.03
C ASN A 116 -21.09 17.37 11.04
N ASP A 117 -20.91 18.19 10.00
CA ASP A 117 -19.76 19.10 9.83
C ASP A 117 -18.42 18.37 10.03
N THR A 118 -18.34 17.15 9.47
CA THR A 118 -17.16 16.31 9.58
C THR A 118 -16.33 16.42 8.31
N ASP A 119 -15.04 16.75 8.46
CA ASP A 119 -14.03 16.73 7.41
C ASP A 119 -12.74 16.18 8.02
N GLU A 120 -12.62 14.86 8.00
CA GLU A 120 -11.46 14.17 8.55
C GLU A 120 -10.61 13.63 7.41
N ARG A 121 -9.31 13.83 7.50
CA ARG A 121 -8.33 13.30 6.57
C ARG A 121 -7.15 12.73 7.33
N GLN A 122 -6.83 11.48 7.02
CA GLN A 122 -5.64 10.81 7.54
C GLN A 122 -4.72 10.46 6.38
N HIS A 123 -3.45 10.75 6.51
CA HIS A 123 -2.41 10.36 5.58
C HIS A 123 -1.45 9.41 6.27
N SER A 124 -1.17 8.27 5.64
CA SER A 124 -0.34 7.21 6.22
C SER A 124 0.52 6.54 5.16
N VAL A 125 1.66 6.01 5.59
CA VAL A 125 2.42 5.05 4.79
C VAL A 125 2.22 3.67 5.39
N CYS A 126 1.74 2.75 4.55
CA CYS A 126 1.32 1.42 4.98
C CYS A 126 2.11 0.32 4.29
N THR A 127 2.49 -0.71 5.03
CA THR A 127 3.02 -1.96 4.51
C THR A 127 1.98 -3.06 4.67
N TYR A 128 1.67 -3.75 3.58
CA TYR A 128 0.76 -4.90 3.54
C TYR A 128 1.53 -6.15 3.13
N ASN A 129 1.52 -7.18 3.98
CA ASN A 129 2.07 -8.48 3.62
C ASN A 129 0.94 -9.45 3.25
N PHE A 130 1.17 -10.18 2.19
CA PHE A 130 0.23 -11.14 1.64
C PHE A 130 0.79 -12.54 1.71
N VAL A 131 -0.10 -13.49 2.03
CA VAL A 131 0.19 -14.94 1.96
C VAL A 131 -0.85 -15.59 1.06
N LYS A 132 -0.43 -16.56 0.27
CA LYS A 132 -1.32 -17.32 -0.61
C LYS A 132 -1.92 -18.48 0.17
N GLU A 133 -3.22 -18.41 0.44
CA GLU A 133 -4.02 -19.47 1.04
C GLU A 133 -4.82 -20.18 -0.06
N GLY A 134 -4.39 -21.38 -0.45
CA GLY A 134 -4.92 -22.06 -1.62
C GLY A 134 -4.66 -21.28 -2.91
N SER A 135 -5.73 -20.89 -3.60
CA SER A 135 -5.65 -20.04 -4.81
C SER A 135 -5.72 -18.53 -4.51
N ASN A 136 -6.03 -18.13 -3.28
CA ASN A 136 -6.33 -16.75 -2.92
C ASN A 136 -5.20 -16.11 -2.13
N TRP A 137 -4.95 -14.85 -2.42
CA TRP A 137 -4.08 -14.02 -1.60
C TRP A 137 -4.85 -13.43 -0.43
N LYS A 138 -4.25 -13.42 0.76
CA LYS A 138 -4.79 -12.88 1.99
C LYS A 138 -3.81 -11.92 2.63
N ILE A 139 -4.30 -10.84 3.20
CA ILE A 139 -3.51 -9.90 4.00
C ILE A 139 -3.28 -10.55 5.37
N THR A 140 -2.02 -10.73 5.76
CA THR A 140 -1.64 -11.31 7.05
C THR A 140 -0.90 -10.36 7.96
N HIS A 141 -0.42 -9.26 7.40
CA HIS A 141 0.18 -8.18 8.17
C HIS A 141 -0.14 -6.85 7.51
N GLU A 142 -0.49 -5.90 8.34
CA GLU A 142 -0.70 -4.52 7.97
C GLU A 142 -0.02 -3.64 9.01
N HIS A 143 0.81 -2.73 8.55
CA HIS A 143 1.43 -1.73 9.40
C HIS A 143 1.30 -0.37 8.72
N CYS A 144 0.56 0.53 9.33
CA CYS A 144 0.39 1.90 8.90
C CYS A 144 1.00 2.85 9.90
N SER A 145 1.80 3.78 9.41
CA SER A 145 2.33 4.89 10.19
C SER A 145 1.71 6.17 9.68
N SER A 146 1.03 6.89 10.57
CA SER A 146 0.44 8.18 10.26
C SER A 146 1.54 9.19 9.95
N LEU A 147 1.39 9.88 8.84
CA LEU A 147 2.23 11.03 8.54
C LEU A 147 1.67 12.23 9.29
N PRO A 148 2.54 13.01 9.94
CA PRO A 148 2.09 14.24 10.55
C PRO A 148 1.42 15.10 9.49
N ASP A 149 0.21 15.59 9.79
CA ASP A 149 -0.44 16.61 8.98
C ASP A 149 0.26 17.94 9.24
N TYR A 150 1.40 18.11 8.64
CA TYR A 150 2.06 19.40 8.53
C TYR A 150 1.27 20.21 7.52
N GLY A 151 0.02 20.60 7.91
CA GLY A 151 -0.95 21.25 7.02
C GLY A 151 -0.29 21.58 5.71
N LEU A 152 -0.50 20.78 4.68
CA LEU A 152 0.24 20.83 3.42
C LEU A 152 0.08 22.23 2.82
N ASN A 153 0.76 23.19 3.43
CA ASN A 153 1.11 24.42 2.76
C ASN A 153 1.96 23.97 1.58
N SER A 154 1.56 24.40 0.42
CA SER A 154 2.13 24.09 -0.88
C SER A 154 3.65 24.32 -1.04
N ASP A 155 4.36 24.59 0.02
CA ASP A 155 5.71 25.15 0.06
C ASP A 155 6.83 24.11 0.25
N GLY A 156 6.52 22.81 0.10
CA GLY A 156 7.57 21.78 0.02
C GLY A 156 8.28 21.44 1.34
N ASP A 157 7.89 22.01 2.46
CA ASP A 157 8.56 21.83 3.76
C ASP A 157 8.48 20.38 4.28
N ALA A 158 7.43 19.62 3.93
CA ALA A 158 7.33 18.22 4.32
C ALA A 158 8.49 17.38 3.76
N LEU A 159 8.90 17.66 2.52
CA LEU A 159 10.05 16.99 1.90
C LEU A 159 11.38 17.34 2.59
N TYR A 160 11.49 18.57 3.11
CA TYR A 160 12.67 19.03 3.83
C TYR A 160 12.91 18.24 5.12
N TYR A 161 11.87 17.96 5.92
CA TYR A 161 11.99 17.17 7.16
C TYR A 161 12.26 15.69 6.89
N PHE A 162 11.76 15.13 5.80
CA PHE A 162 12.09 13.75 5.38
C PHE A 162 13.56 13.60 4.97
N LEU A 163 14.13 14.63 4.34
CA LEU A 163 15.52 14.61 3.87
C LEU A 163 16.51 15.05 4.94
N ASN A 164 16.05 15.70 6.00
CA ASN A 164 16.88 16.21 7.09
C ASN A 164 16.26 15.84 8.46
N PRO A 165 16.27 14.55 8.83
CA PRO A 165 15.81 14.16 10.16
C PRO A 165 16.68 14.84 11.21
N MET A 166 16.05 15.63 12.08
CA MET A 166 16.71 16.26 13.22
C MET A 166 16.95 15.20 14.30
N TYR A 167 18.09 14.53 14.25
CA TYR A 167 18.63 13.69 15.31
C TYR A 167 19.97 14.25 15.78
#